data_336595cccea96e4a2bedadee0848217e
#
_entry.id   336595cccea96e4a2bedadee0848217e
#
_cell.length_a   1.000
_cell.length_b   1.000
_cell.length_c   1.000
_cell.angle_alpha   90.00
_cell.angle_beta   90.00
_cell.angle_gamma   90.00
#
_symmetry.space_group_name_H-M   'P 1'
#
loop_
_entity.id
_entity.type
_entity.pdbx_description
1 polymer ?
#
loop_
_entity_poly.entity_id
_entity_poly.type
_entity_poly.pdbx_seq_one_letter_code
_entity_poly.pdbx_strand_id
1 'polypeptide(L)'
;MSKIGVLGAGTWGMALARMLQLSGHKVTVWSAIEREIDEFSKTRRHPNLPGMEIPAELSFTKDIEAVCTKKDILLFAVPSPFVRSTARAAAPYIPNGQVIVDVAKGIEADTLYTMSRIIAEEVNNPCVPLVALSGPTHAEEVARDLPTTIVSASVNSAAAQVVQQVFGGTCMRVYTNEDVLGVELCGALKNIIALASGIALGLGYGDNTDRKSVV
;
A
#
# COMPACT_ATOMS: atom_id res chain seq x y z
N MET A 1 14.84 -12.87 1.76
CA MET A 1 13.53 -13.42 1.33
C MET A 1 12.57 -13.29 2.50
N SER A 2 11.50 -12.51 2.35
CA SER A 2 10.48 -12.29 3.39
C SER A 2 9.16 -12.95 3.01
N LYS A 3 8.34 -13.26 4.03
CA LYS A 3 6.96 -13.71 3.85
C LYS A 3 6.03 -12.52 4.03
N ILE A 4 5.22 -12.22 3.04
CA ILE A 4 4.39 -11.01 3.00
C ILE A 4 2.92 -11.39 2.84
N GLY A 5 2.08 -10.87 3.74
CA GLY A 5 0.63 -10.91 3.60
C GLY A 5 0.15 -9.59 2.97
N VAL A 6 -0.80 -9.67 2.05
CA VAL A 6 -1.42 -8.49 1.43
C VAL A 6 -2.92 -8.53 1.67
N LEU A 7 -3.43 -7.57 2.42
CA LEU A 7 -4.84 -7.36 2.67
C LEU A 7 -5.41 -6.43 1.60
N GLY A 8 -6.09 -7.02 0.62
CA GLY A 8 -6.70 -6.32 -0.51
C GLY A 8 -6.13 -6.73 -1.87
N ALA A 9 -7.01 -7.21 -2.74
CA ALA A 9 -6.69 -7.68 -4.09
C ALA A 9 -7.08 -6.67 -5.19
N GLY A 10 -7.22 -5.38 -4.83
CA GLY A 10 -7.42 -4.31 -5.80
C GLY A 10 -6.18 -4.04 -6.68
N THR A 11 -6.29 -3.11 -7.64
CA THR A 11 -5.22 -2.81 -8.60
C THR A 11 -3.87 -2.55 -7.92
N TRP A 12 -3.86 -1.70 -6.88
CA TRP A 12 -2.63 -1.35 -6.16
C TRP A 12 -2.05 -2.54 -5.38
N GLY A 13 -2.88 -3.25 -4.61
CA GLY A 13 -2.47 -4.43 -3.85
C GLY A 13 -1.90 -5.52 -4.74
N MET A 14 -2.53 -5.77 -5.88
CA MET A 14 -2.07 -6.78 -6.84
C MET A 14 -0.80 -6.39 -7.59
N ALA A 15 -0.63 -5.11 -7.96
CA ALA A 15 0.62 -4.63 -8.56
C ALA A 15 1.81 -4.80 -7.60
N LEU A 16 1.63 -4.43 -6.32
CA LEU A 16 2.64 -4.61 -5.28
C LEU A 16 2.92 -6.09 -5.00
N ALA A 17 1.87 -6.91 -4.89
CA ALA A 17 2.02 -8.35 -4.64
C ALA A 17 2.82 -9.04 -5.75
N ARG A 18 2.51 -8.73 -7.02
CA ARG A 18 3.27 -9.24 -8.18
C ARG A 18 4.73 -8.80 -8.11
N MET A 19 4.98 -7.52 -7.95
CA MET A 19 6.32 -6.96 -7.89
C MET A 19 7.17 -7.60 -6.79
N LEU A 20 6.62 -7.73 -5.58
CA LEU A 20 7.30 -8.35 -4.45
C LEU A 20 7.54 -9.85 -4.67
N GLN A 21 6.58 -10.57 -5.28
CA GLN A 21 6.74 -11.98 -5.61
C GLN A 21 7.88 -12.19 -6.63
N LEU A 22 7.94 -11.36 -7.69
CA LEU A 22 9.00 -11.42 -8.70
C LEU A 22 10.38 -11.05 -8.15
N SER A 23 10.43 -10.26 -7.07
CA SER A 23 11.68 -9.92 -6.37
C SER A 23 12.13 -10.98 -5.37
N GLY A 24 11.51 -12.19 -5.40
CA GLY A 24 11.92 -13.35 -4.63
C GLY A 24 11.33 -13.42 -3.21
N HIS A 25 10.32 -12.62 -2.88
CA HIS A 25 9.55 -12.75 -1.64
C HIS A 25 8.43 -13.79 -1.79
N LYS A 26 7.92 -14.32 -0.68
CA LYS A 26 6.74 -15.20 -0.67
C LYS A 26 5.51 -14.37 -0.32
N VAL A 27 4.62 -14.16 -1.29
CA VAL A 27 3.46 -13.29 -1.13
C VAL A 27 2.17 -14.11 -1.08
N THR A 28 1.31 -13.76 -0.12
CA THR A 28 -0.07 -14.28 -0.02
C THR A 28 -1.03 -13.10 -0.05
N VAL A 29 -2.01 -13.14 -0.93
CA VAL A 29 -3.03 -12.08 -1.09
C VAL A 29 -4.37 -12.57 -0.56
N TRP A 30 -5.04 -11.71 0.19
CA TRP A 30 -6.40 -11.89 0.67
C TRP A 30 -7.32 -10.79 0.12
N SER A 31 -8.57 -11.15 -0.15
CA SER A 31 -9.65 -10.20 -0.44
C SER A 31 -10.90 -10.58 0.38
N ALA A 32 -11.64 -9.56 0.81
CA ALA A 32 -12.98 -9.75 1.36
C ALA A 32 -13.99 -10.23 0.31
N ILE A 33 -13.66 -10.08 -0.98
CA ILE A 33 -14.49 -10.53 -2.10
C ILE A 33 -13.95 -11.89 -2.58
N GLU A 34 -14.52 -12.96 -2.05
CA GLU A 34 -14.07 -14.32 -2.34
C GLU A 34 -14.02 -14.66 -3.85
N ARG A 35 -14.95 -14.09 -4.63
CA ARG A 35 -15.00 -14.29 -6.08
C ARG A 35 -13.73 -13.78 -6.79
N GLU A 36 -13.13 -12.66 -6.30
CA GLU A 36 -11.85 -12.16 -6.84
C GLU A 36 -10.73 -13.18 -6.64
N ILE A 37 -10.68 -13.79 -5.46
CA ILE A 37 -9.68 -14.82 -5.13
C ILE A 37 -9.82 -16.03 -6.05
N ASP A 38 -11.06 -16.49 -6.28
CA ASP A 38 -11.32 -17.61 -7.18
C ASP A 38 -10.95 -17.27 -8.63
N GLU A 39 -11.27 -16.06 -9.09
CA GLU A 39 -10.98 -15.60 -10.43
C GLU A 39 -9.46 -15.46 -10.65
N PHE A 40 -8.75 -14.75 -9.76
CA PHE A 40 -7.30 -14.52 -9.90
C PHE A 40 -6.49 -15.80 -9.75
N SER A 41 -6.95 -16.75 -8.93
CA SER A 41 -6.32 -18.06 -8.80
C SER A 41 -6.40 -18.87 -10.10
N LYS A 42 -7.51 -18.73 -10.86
CA LYS A 42 -7.75 -19.46 -12.10
C LYS A 42 -7.15 -18.77 -13.33
N THR A 43 -7.40 -17.46 -13.46
CA THR A 43 -7.07 -16.72 -14.67
C THR A 43 -5.64 -16.18 -14.68
N ARG A 44 -5.06 -15.97 -13.51
CA ARG A 44 -3.77 -15.29 -13.32
C ARG A 44 -3.72 -13.91 -13.99
N ARG A 45 -4.87 -13.23 -14.05
CA ARG A 45 -5.04 -11.91 -14.66
C ARG A 45 -5.90 -11.03 -13.76
N HIS A 46 -5.62 -9.72 -13.78
CA HIS A 46 -6.42 -8.72 -13.08
C HIS A 46 -7.17 -7.85 -14.12
N PRO A 47 -8.51 -7.72 -14.05
CA PRO A 47 -9.31 -7.05 -15.09
C PRO A 47 -8.91 -5.59 -15.33
N ASN A 48 -8.54 -4.89 -14.26
CA ASN A 48 -8.15 -3.47 -14.31
C ASN A 48 -6.63 -3.25 -14.49
N LEU A 49 -5.84 -4.30 -14.73
CA LEU A 49 -4.41 -4.23 -15.01
C LEU A 49 -4.11 -5.03 -16.28
N PRO A 50 -4.55 -4.53 -17.44
CA PRO A 50 -4.37 -5.24 -18.71
C PRO A 50 -2.87 -5.45 -19.02
N GLY A 51 -2.52 -6.66 -19.41
CA GLY A 51 -1.14 -7.05 -19.69
C GLY A 51 -0.31 -7.46 -18.47
N MET A 52 -0.81 -7.27 -17.24
CA MET A 52 -0.17 -7.80 -16.05
C MET A 52 -0.47 -9.30 -15.88
N GLU A 53 0.58 -10.11 -15.85
CA GLU A 53 0.49 -11.52 -15.49
C GLU A 53 0.78 -11.70 -14.01
N ILE A 54 -0.07 -12.47 -13.31
CA ILE A 54 0.10 -12.82 -11.90
C ILE A 54 0.99 -14.06 -11.82
N PRO A 55 2.16 -14.02 -11.16
CA PRO A 55 3.06 -15.17 -11.03
C PRO A 55 2.35 -16.41 -10.47
N ALA A 56 2.70 -17.58 -10.98
CA ALA A 56 2.08 -18.84 -10.56
C ALA A 56 2.29 -19.13 -9.06
N GLU A 57 3.44 -18.71 -8.53
CA GLU A 57 3.85 -18.90 -7.13
C GLU A 57 3.14 -17.94 -6.16
N LEU A 58 2.50 -16.86 -6.66
CA LEU A 58 1.73 -15.95 -5.82
C LEU A 58 0.51 -16.68 -5.27
N SER A 59 0.41 -16.72 -3.95
CA SER A 59 -0.64 -17.45 -3.25
C SER A 59 -1.84 -16.55 -2.96
N PHE A 60 -3.02 -17.17 -2.96
CA PHE A 60 -4.28 -16.50 -2.61
C PHE A 60 -4.95 -17.21 -1.44
N THR A 61 -5.68 -16.46 -0.63
CA THR A 61 -6.46 -17.00 0.48
C THR A 61 -7.76 -16.20 0.70
N LYS A 62 -8.81 -16.87 1.13
CA LYS A 62 -10.06 -16.26 1.62
C LYS A 62 -10.04 -16.09 3.14
N ASP A 63 -9.06 -16.69 3.79
CA ASP A 63 -8.90 -16.70 5.25
C ASP A 63 -7.98 -15.56 5.69
N ILE A 64 -8.53 -14.64 6.51
CA ILE A 64 -7.80 -13.49 7.05
C ILE A 64 -6.73 -13.93 8.05
N GLU A 65 -6.92 -15.01 8.79
CA GLU A 65 -5.91 -15.57 9.68
C GLU A 65 -4.68 -16.03 8.89
N ALA A 66 -4.90 -16.77 7.80
CA ALA A 66 -3.81 -17.30 6.97
C ALA A 66 -2.97 -16.22 6.30
N VAL A 67 -3.55 -15.04 5.98
CA VAL A 67 -2.79 -13.92 5.41
C VAL A 67 -2.01 -13.14 6.46
N CYS A 68 -2.45 -13.14 7.73
CA CYS A 68 -1.81 -12.42 8.83
C CYS A 68 -0.71 -13.26 9.50
N THR A 69 -0.97 -14.53 9.76
CA THR A 69 -0.07 -15.38 10.55
C THR A 69 1.18 -15.80 9.80
N LYS A 70 2.31 -15.95 10.53
CA LYS A 70 3.60 -16.41 9.99
C LYS A 70 4.11 -15.58 8.81
N LYS A 71 3.82 -14.28 8.81
CA LYS A 71 4.34 -13.29 7.85
C LYS A 71 5.28 -12.34 8.59
N ASP A 72 6.31 -11.90 7.88
CA ASP A 72 7.25 -10.89 8.36
C ASP A 72 6.63 -9.49 8.21
N ILE A 73 5.88 -9.29 7.12
CA ILE A 73 5.22 -8.02 6.77
C ILE A 73 3.76 -8.29 6.43
N LEU A 74 2.89 -7.39 6.89
CA LEU A 74 1.47 -7.34 6.53
C LEU A 74 1.16 -6.02 5.85
N LEU A 75 0.76 -6.06 4.58
CA LEU A 75 0.49 -4.92 3.73
C LEU A 75 -1.01 -4.62 3.70
N PHE A 76 -1.42 -3.44 4.14
CA PHE A 76 -2.81 -2.96 4.05
C PHE A 76 -3.00 -2.21 2.72
N ALA A 77 -3.69 -2.85 1.77
CA ALA A 77 -3.97 -2.34 0.42
C ALA A 77 -5.46 -2.31 0.09
N VAL A 78 -6.31 -2.28 1.10
CA VAL A 78 -7.76 -2.08 0.94
C VAL A 78 -8.08 -0.59 0.72
N PRO A 79 -9.21 -0.25 0.06
CA PRO A 79 -9.66 1.14 -0.01
C PRO A 79 -9.88 1.75 1.38
N SER A 80 -9.61 3.05 1.54
CA SER A 80 -9.66 3.75 2.83
C SER A 80 -10.92 3.53 3.66
N PRO A 81 -12.16 3.44 3.09
CA PRO A 81 -13.36 3.17 3.88
C PRO A 81 -13.38 1.79 4.56
N PHE A 82 -12.54 0.86 4.10
CA PHE A 82 -12.47 -0.50 4.62
C PHE A 82 -11.27 -0.76 5.53
N VAL A 83 -10.38 0.21 5.72
CA VAL A 83 -9.16 0.04 6.53
C VAL A 83 -9.54 -0.32 7.98
N ARG A 84 -10.46 0.40 8.61
CA ARG A 84 -10.89 0.15 9.98
C ARG A 84 -11.47 -1.25 10.18
N SER A 85 -12.42 -1.65 9.35
CA SER A 85 -13.05 -2.97 9.45
C SER A 85 -12.06 -4.10 9.19
N THR A 86 -11.15 -3.91 8.23
CA THR A 86 -10.10 -4.89 7.93
C THR A 86 -9.08 -4.98 9.06
N ALA A 87 -8.65 -3.85 9.63
CA ALA A 87 -7.73 -3.82 10.76
C ALA A 87 -8.31 -4.52 11.99
N ARG A 88 -9.58 -4.26 12.32
CA ARG A 88 -10.31 -4.92 13.39
C ARG A 88 -10.38 -6.44 13.18
N ALA A 89 -10.68 -6.88 11.97
CA ALA A 89 -10.76 -8.30 11.64
C ALA A 89 -9.38 -9.00 11.67
N ALA A 90 -8.32 -8.29 11.28
CA ALA A 90 -6.95 -8.81 11.25
C ALA A 90 -6.28 -8.81 12.63
N ALA A 91 -6.62 -7.87 13.51
CA ALA A 91 -5.95 -7.61 14.79
C ALA A 91 -5.71 -8.87 15.65
N PRO A 92 -6.65 -9.82 15.80
CA PRO A 92 -6.42 -11.02 16.60
C PRO A 92 -5.29 -11.94 16.09
N TYR A 93 -4.91 -11.79 14.82
CA TYR A 93 -3.97 -12.68 14.13
C TYR A 93 -2.61 -12.03 13.87
N ILE A 94 -2.41 -10.77 14.30
CA ILE A 94 -1.17 -10.02 14.09
C ILE A 94 -0.23 -10.27 15.27
N PRO A 95 0.89 -10.99 15.07
CA PRO A 95 1.83 -11.27 16.14
C PRO A 95 2.70 -10.07 16.47
N ASN A 96 3.27 -10.05 17.67
CA ASN A 96 4.25 -9.07 18.08
C ASN A 96 5.44 -9.05 17.11
N GLY A 97 5.91 -7.84 16.78
CA GLY A 97 7.07 -7.64 15.92
C GLY A 97 6.81 -7.75 14.41
N GLN A 98 5.61 -8.15 13.99
CA GLN A 98 5.23 -8.13 12.59
C GLN A 98 5.14 -6.67 12.10
N VAL A 99 5.83 -6.34 11.00
CA VAL A 99 5.76 -5.00 10.43
C VAL A 99 4.47 -4.82 9.65
N ILE A 100 3.65 -3.86 10.03
CA ILE A 100 2.50 -3.45 9.24
C ILE A 100 2.92 -2.33 8.29
N VAL A 101 2.55 -2.45 7.02
CA VAL A 101 2.75 -1.43 5.99
C VAL A 101 1.40 -0.98 5.47
N ASP A 102 1.06 0.27 5.71
CA ASP A 102 -0.11 0.89 5.12
C ASP A 102 0.23 1.52 3.77
N VAL A 103 -0.51 1.16 2.74
CA VAL A 103 -0.42 1.75 1.39
C VAL A 103 -1.74 2.38 0.95
N ALA A 104 -2.76 2.38 1.82
CA ALA A 104 -4.01 3.06 1.56
C ALA A 104 -3.83 4.57 1.65
N LYS A 105 -4.64 5.31 0.92
CA LYS A 105 -4.63 6.78 0.94
C LYS A 105 -5.99 7.29 1.33
N GLY A 106 -6.02 8.18 2.31
CA GLY A 106 -7.27 8.78 2.74
C GLY A 106 -7.22 9.28 4.17
N ILE A 107 -8.32 9.91 4.55
CA ILE A 107 -8.63 10.40 5.89
C ILE A 107 -10.04 9.90 6.21
N GLU A 108 -10.24 9.31 7.38
CA GLU A 108 -11.56 8.88 7.82
C GLU A 108 -12.47 10.07 8.11
N ALA A 109 -13.67 10.07 7.55
CA ALA A 109 -14.55 11.25 7.58
C ALA A 109 -14.98 11.63 8.99
N ASP A 110 -15.31 10.66 9.85
CA ASP A 110 -15.89 10.91 11.16
C ASP A 110 -14.84 11.33 12.21
N THR A 111 -13.65 10.73 12.16
CA THR A 111 -12.59 10.95 13.16
C THR A 111 -11.50 11.88 12.69
N LEU A 112 -11.40 12.12 11.39
CA LEU A 112 -10.28 12.78 10.70
C LEU A 112 -8.95 12.06 10.93
N TYR A 113 -8.97 10.78 11.21
CA TYR A 113 -7.77 9.97 11.40
C TYR A 113 -7.15 9.55 10.06
N THR A 114 -5.84 9.54 10.02
CA THR A 114 -5.09 8.91 8.93
C THR A 114 -5.19 7.40 9.01
N MET A 115 -4.88 6.72 7.93
CA MET A 115 -5.04 5.26 7.84
C MET A 115 -4.14 4.52 8.84
N SER A 116 -2.90 4.97 9.01
CA SER A 116 -1.99 4.39 10.01
C SER A 116 -2.52 4.52 11.43
N ARG A 117 -3.12 5.67 11.78
CA ARG A 117 -3.73 5.89 13.09
C ARG A 117 -4.93 4.96 13.32
N ILE A 118 -5.76 4.74 12.31
CA ILE A 118 -6.88 3.79 12.37
C ILE A 118 -6.35 2.37 12.62
N ILE A 119 -5.34 1.95 11.87
CA ILE A 119 -4.73 0.63 12.04
C ILE A 119 -4.16 0.47 13.46
N ALA A 120 -3.43 1.48 13.95
CA ALA A 120 -2.87 1.47 15.31
C ALA A 120 -3.95 1.36 16.39
N GLU A 121 -5.07 2.07 16.23
CA GLU A 121 -6.20 2.02 17.16
C GLU A 121 -6.86 0.63 17.20
N GLU A 122 -7.13 0.04 16.04
CA GLU A 122 -7.82 -1.25 15.94
C GLU A 122 -6.92 -2.43 16.33
N VAL A 123 -5.64 -2.40 15.95
CA VAL A 123 -4.66 -3.44 16.31
C VAL A 123 -4.31 -3.35 17.80
N ASN A 124 -4.25 -2.12 18.35
CA ASN A 124 -3.99 -1.83 19.76
C ASN A 124 -2.82 -2.64 20.35
N ASN A 125 -1.73 -2.77 19.61
CA ASN A 125 -0.54 -3.52 20.02
C ASN A 125 0.72 -2.68 19.81
N PRO A 126 1.35 -2.14 20.88
CA PRO A 126 2.54 -1.29 20.78
C PRO A 126 3.79 -2.04 20.29
N CYS A 127 3.77 -3.36 20.30
CA CYS A 127 4.87 -4.19 19.80
C CYS A 127 4.81 -4.42 18.28
N VAL A 128 3.82 -3.85 17.59
CA VAL A 128 3.66 -3.96 16.14
C VAL A 128 4.11 -2.65 15.48
N PRO A 129 5.26 -2.64 14.80
CA PRO A 129 5.73 -1.45 14.09
C PRO A 129 4.83 -1.14 12.90
N LEU A 130 4.49 0.14 12.71
CA LEU A 130 3.64 0.61 11.64
C LEU A 130 4.43 1.54 10.71
N VAL A 131 4.29 1.33 9.41
CA VAL A 131 4.95 2.09 8.34
C VAL A 131 3.90 2.58 7.35
N ALA A 132 3.86 3.86 7.07
CA ALA A 132 3.10 4.42 5.95
C ALA A 132 3.99 4.43 4.70
N LEU A 133 3.57 3.77 3.63
CA LEU A 133 4.29 3.71 2.36
C LEU A 133 3.51 4.49 1.30
N SER A 134 3.97 5.69 0.96
CA SER A 134 3.24 6.61 0.09
C SER A 134 4.15 7.33 -0.90
N GLY A 135 3.56 7.82 -2.00
CA GLY A 135 4.26 8.53 -3.07
C GLY A 135 3.40 8.62 -4.34
N PRO A 136 3.95 8.99 -5.49
CA PRO A 136 3.30 8.90 -6.78
C PRO A 136 3.15 7.42 -7.16
N THR A 137 1.96 6.87 -6.89
CA THR A 137 1.69 5.44 -7.02
C THR A 137 0.57 5.22 -8.03
N HIS A 138 0.96 4.93 -9.26
CA HIS A 138 0.07 4.53 -10.33
C HIS A 138 0.22 3.02 -10.54
N ALA A 139 -0.84 2.27 -10.26
CA ALA A 139 -0.78 0.80 -10.23
C ALA A 139 -0.37 0.20 -11.59
N GLU A 140 -0.84 0.81 -12.67
CA GLU A 140 -0.56 0.39 -14.04
C GLU A 140 0.91 0.57 -14.43
N GLU A 141 1.58 1.57 -13.86
CA GLU A 141 3.02 1.79 -14.07
C GLU A 141 3.85 0.77 -13.30
N VAL A 142 3.51 0.53 -12.04
CA VAL A 142 4.17 -0.50 -11.22
C VAL A 142 3.92 -1.90 -11.77
N ALA A 143 2.73 -2.18 -12.31
CA ALA A 143 2.43 -3.43 -12.98
C ALA A 143 3.30 -3.68 -14.24
N ARG A 144 3.89 -2.62 -14.81
CA ARG A 144 4.84 -2.65 -15.94
C ARG A 144 6.30 -2.48 -15.50
N ASP A 145 6.57 -2.56 -14.21
CA ASP A 145 7.90 -2.40 -13.61
C ASP A 145 8.58 -1.05 -13.93
N LEU A 146 7.80 0.02 -14.14
CA LEU A 146 8.34 1.35 -14.40
C LEU A 146 8.93 1.96 -13.11
N PRO A 147 10.07 2.68 -13.21
CA PRO A 147 10.71 3.29 -12.05
C PRO A 147 9.77 4.21 -11.28
N THR A 148 9.64 3.96 -9.99
CA THR A 148 8.72 4.68 -9.09
C THR A 148 9.45 5.11 -7.83
N THR A 149 9.31 6.37 -7.44
CA THR A 149 9.84 6.87 -6.15
C THR A 149 8.75 6.84 -5.09
N ILE A 150 9.08 6.33 -3.90
CA ILE A 150 8.13 6.19 -2.79
C ILE A 150 8.82 6.47 -1.45
N VAL A 151 8.04 6.87 -0.45
CA VAL A 151 8.52 7.16 0.91
C VAL A 151 7.99 6.12 1.87
N SER A 152 8.88 5.53 2.64
CA SER A 152 8.62 4.65 3.78
C SER A 152 8.72 5.46 5.06
N ALA A 153 7.58 5.83 5.67
CA ALA A 153 7.53 6.68 6.85
C ALA A 153 7.13 5.91 8.10
N SER A 154 7.93 6.03 9.16
CA SER A 154 7.64 5.42 10.46
C SER A 154 8.38 6.13 11.58
N VAL A 155 7.75 6.24 12.75
CA VAL A 155 8.43 6.64 13.99
C VAL A 155 9.45 5.56 14.45
N ASN A 156 9.31 4.34 13.97
CA ASN A 156 10.30 3.27 14.13
C ASN A 156 11.19 3.22 12.88
N SER A 157 12.36 3.86 12.97
CA SER A 157 13.31 3.97 11.85
C SER A 157 13.77 2.59 11.35
N ALA A 158 13.92 1.59 12.23
CA ALA A 158 14.28 0.23 11.83
C ALA A 158 13.19 -0.41 10.97
N ALA A 159 11.92 -0.22 11.30
CA ALA A 159 10.79 -0.70 10.49
C ALA A 159 10.76 -0.02 9.11
N ALA A 160 10.97 1.31 9.06
CA ALA A 160 11.06 2.04 7.80
C ALA A 160 12.18 1.50 6.90
N GLN A 161 13.36 1.18 7.49
CA GLN A 161 14.49 0.60 6.77
C GLN A 161 14.22 -0.83 6.28
N VAL A 162 13.53 -1.67 7.08
CA VAL A 162 13.12 -3.01 6.64
C VAL A 162 12.23 -2.92 5.39
N VAL A 163 11.25 -2.01 5.39
CA VAL A 163 10.39 -1.77 4.22
C VAL A 163 11.20 -1.23 3.05
N GLN A 164 12.10 -0.28 3.28
CA GLN A 164 13.02 0.23 2.25
C GLN A 164 13.82 -0.92 1.60
N GLN A 165 14.36 -1.83 2.38
CA GLN A 165 15.14 -2.96 1.86
C GLN A 165 14.29 -3.94 1.05
N VAL A 166 13.07 -4.24 1.53
CA VAL A 166 12.16 -5.19 0.86
C VAL A 166 11.66 -4.65 -0.47
N PHE A 167 11.36 -3.36 -0.53
CA PHE A 167 10.87 -2.71 -1.76
C PHE A 167 12.00 -2.19 -2.66
N GLY A 168 13.17 -1.90 -2.11
CA GLY A 168 14.31 -1.31 -2.83
C GLY A 168 14.98 -2.26 -3.84
N GLY A 169 14.72 -3.56 -3.79
CA GLY A 169 15.17 -4.54 -4.79
C GLY A 169 14.27 -4.64 -6.03
N THR A 170 13.29 -3.74 -6.16
CA THR A 170 12.26 -3.73 -7.21
C THR A 170 12.42 -2.52 -8.14
N CYS A 171 11.39 -2.20 -8.92
CA CYS A 171 11.33 -0.92 -9.67
C CYS A 171 11.16 0.31 -8.77
N MET A 172 11.07 0.14 -7.44
CA MET A 172 10.85 1.23 -6.50
C MET A 172 12.14 1.76 -5.89
N ARG A 173 12.31 3.08 -5.95
CA ARG A 173 13.30 3.82 -5.17
C ARG A 173 12.65 4.32 -3.88
N VAL A 174 13.02 3.74 -2.76
CA VAL A 174 12.39 3.99 -1.45
C VAL A 174 13.26 4.90 -0.60
N TYR A 175 12.70 6.01 -0.13
CA TYR A 175 13.31 6.90 0.87
C TYR A 175 12.64 6.68 2.22
N THR A 176 13.38 6.85 3.31
CA THR A 176 12.84 6.79 4.67
C THR A 176 12.51 8.19 5.20
N ASN A 177 11.47 8.30 6.03
CA ASN A 177 11.07 9.53 6.71
C ASN A 177 10.50 9.21 8.10
N GLU A 178 10.58 10.13 9.04
CA GLU A 178 9.98 10.00 10.38
C GLU A 178 8.62 10.71 10.47
N ASP A 179 8.34 11.64 9.57
CA ASP A 179 7.07 12.37 9.50
C ASP A 179 5.97 11.54 8.82
N VAL A 180 5.42 10.59 9.59
CA VAL A 180 4.32 9.72 9.13
C VAL A 180 3.10 10.54 8.74
N LEU A 181 2.72 11.52 9.58
CA LEU A 181 1.53 12.35 9.35
C LEU A 181 1.65 13.16 8.06
N GLY A 182 2.78 13.84 7.84
CA GLY A 182 3.01 14.61 6.62
C GLY A 182 2.96 13.74 5.37
N VAL A 183 3.57 12.55 5.41
CA VAL A 183 3.56 11.61 4.28
C VAL A 183 2.15 11.12 3.96
N GLU A 184 1.33 10.79 4.95
CA GLU A 184 -0.06 10.37 4.76
C GLU A 184 -0.95 11.51 4.26
N LEU A 185 -0.82 12.71 4.84
CA LEU A 185 -1.57 13.90 4.41
C LEU A 185 -1.26 14.27 2.95
N CYS A 186 0.02 14.30 2.58
CA CYS A 186 0.42 14.53 1.18
C CYS A 186 -0.21 13.49 0.24
N GLY A 187 -0.22 12.22 0.65
CA GLY A 187 -0.85 11.15 -0.11
C GLY A 187 -2.36 11.31 -0.26
N ALA A 188 -3.06 11.73 0.80
CA ALA A 188 -4.51 11.94 0.80
C ALA A 188 -4.93 13.17 -0.01
N LEU A 189 -4.14 14.25 0.05
CA LEU A 189 -4.47 15.56 -0.54
C LEU A 189 -3.95 15.73 -1.97
N LYS A 190 -3.17 14.80 -2.51
CA LYS A 190 -2.55 14.93 -3.85
C LYS A 190 -3.54 15.26 -4.97
N ASN A 191 -4.77 14.77 -4.88
CA ASN A 191 -5.78 15.01 -5.92
C ASN A 191 -6.25 16.47 -5.96
N ILE A 192 -6.20 17.19 -4.83
CA ILE A 192 -6.51 18.62 -4.76
C ILE A 192 -5.46 19.40 -5.57
N ILE A 193 -4.20 19.07 -5.40
CA ILE A 193 -3.10 19.69 -6.15
C ILE A 193 -3.23 19.34 -7.64
N ALA A 194 -3.48 18.08 -7.97
CA ALA A 194 -3.67 17.65 -9.36
C ALA A 194 -4.84 18.38 -10.04
N LEU A 195 -5.95 18.60 -9.32
CA LEU A 195 -7.09 19.36 -9.82
C LEU A 195 -6.71 20.82 -10.06
N ALA A 196 -6.04 21.46 -9.11
CA ALA A 196 -5.59 22.85 -9.22
C ALA A 196 -4.64 23.04 -10.41
N SER A 197 -3.66 22.14 -10.57
CA SER A 197 -2.74 22.12 -11.73
C SER A 197 -3.49 21.95 -13.05
N GLY A 198 -4.47 21.02 -13.09
CA GLY A 198 -5.30 20.82 -14.28
C GLY A 198 -6.14 22.04 -14.66
N ILE A 199 -6.70 22.75 -13.67
CA ILE A 199 -7.43 24.01 -13.89
C ILE A 199 -6.48 25.09 -14.43
N ALA A 200 -5.32 25.26 -13.82
CA ALA A 200 -4.31 26.23 -14.25
C ALA A 200 -3.89 26.00 -15.71
N LEU A 201 -3.61 24.75 -16.06
CA LEU A 201 -3.26 24.35 -17.44
C LEU A 201 -4.43 24.63 -18.41
N GLY A 202 -5.66 24.28 -18.03
CA GLY A 202 -6.86 24.51 -18.84
C GLY A 202 -7.19 25.99 -19.08
N LEU A 203 -6.77 26.87 -18.16
CA LEU A 203 -6.88 28.33 -18.29
C LEU A 203 -5.70 28.94 -19.08
N GLY A 204 -4.75 28.14 -19.57
CA GLY A 204 -3.61 28.60 -20.34
C GLY A 204 -2.49 29.23 -19.50
N TYR A 205 -2.46 29.00 -18.21
CA TYR A 205 -1.32 29.42 -17.37
C TYR A 205 -0.08 28.58 -17.67
N GLY A 206 1.09 29.23 -17.62
CA GLY A 206 2.36 28.57 -17.92
C GLY A 206 2.96 27.83 -16.69
N ASP A 207 4.07 27.11 -16.94
CA ASP A 207 4.78 26.26 -15.98
C ASP A 207 5.18 26.95 -14.67
N ASN A 208 5.38 28.27 -14.69
CA ASN A 208 5.70 29.03 -13.47
C ASN A 208 4.53 29.09 -12.48
N THR A 209 3.28 29.03 -12.96
CA THR A 209 2.10 28.99 -12.10
C THR A 209 1.93 27.61 -11.49
N ASP A 210 2.17 26.56 -12.26
CA ASP A 210 2.11 25.18 -11.80
C ASP A 210 3.16 24.90 -10.72
N ARG A 211 4.40 25.32 -10.93
CA ARG A 211 5.50 25.12 -9.97
C ARG A 211 5.36 25.92 -8.68
N LYS A 212 4.75 27.10 -8.70
CA LYS A 212 4.48 27.90 -7.47
C LYS A 212 3.39 27.30 -6.59
N SER A 213 2.57 26.41 -7.11
CA SER A 213 1.52 25.72 -6.35
C SER A 213 2.05 24.51 -5.56
N VAL A 214 3.32 24.17 -5.73
CA VAL A 214 3.95 22.96 -5.19
C VAL A 214 5.07 23.26 -4.16
N VAL A 215 5.30 24.55 -3.85
CA VAL A 215 6.31 24.98 -2.84
C VAL A 215 5.63 25.54 -1.62
#